data_0727f343019de40d47c16932d90993fd
#
_entry.id   0727f343019de40d47c16932d90993fd
#
_cell.length_a   1.000
_cell.length_b   1.000
_cell.length_c   1.000
_cell.angle_alpha   90.00
_cell.angle_beta   90.00
_cell.angle_gamma   90.00
#
_symmetry.space_group_name_H-M   'P 1'
#
loop_
_entity.id
_entity.type
_entity.pdbx_description
1 polymer ?
#
loop_
_entity_poly.entity_id
_entity_poly.type
_entity_poly.pdbx_seq_one_letter_code
_entity_poly.pdbx_strand_id
1 'polypeptide(L)'
;MEAKLKVITIGDYNISILKNYFKDNENIEFLKLALDESIENLNTNFSKRDVVFLRTNTENLEKLLEVGKALKEKEIITLTVLEEKIVMENKEVLEETINAIFPVNKKDDIENLFLELIKMIYNIIFERCYINLDVEDVRSMLRDSGITIFGRLNMNKTISEEDIIKNISYPFYPKNLKDSKKLLVFLATLEGFVLTEGELITDTLRNESGKTIEDVLFSIRMGNNLKNRAECSFIAGVFKEE
;
A
#
# COMPACT_ATOMS: atom_id res chain seq x y z
N MET A 1 1.36 9.86 -20.89
CA MET A 1 2.34 8.91 -20.31
C MET A 1 1.57 7.84 -19.58
N GLU A 2 1.97 6.59 -19.72
CA GLU A 2 1.43 5.49 -18.90
C GLU A 2 1.89 5.63 -17.45
N ALA A 3 1.04 5.21 -16.51
CA ALA A 3 1.37 5.22 -15.09
C ALA A 3 2.51 4.23 -14.79
N LYS A 4 3.37 4.57 -13.83
CA LYS A 4 4.41 3.66 -13.32
C LYS A 4 4.39 3.61 -11.79
N LEU A 5 4.82 2.49 -11.24
CA LEU A 5 5.28 2.47 -9.87
C LEU A 5 6.75 2.89 -9.83
N LYS A 6 7.11 3.76 -8.93
CA LYS A 6 8.50 4.16 -8.71
C LYS A 6 8.89 3.89 -7.27
N VAL A 7 10.02 3.24 -7.07
CA VAL A 7 10.58 3.00 -5.75
C VAL A 7 11.84 3.82 -5.61
N ILE A 8 11.81 4.85 -4.78
CA ILE A 8 12.94 5.72 -4.50
C ILE A 8 13.55 5.31 -3.16
N THR A 9 14.79 4.87 -3.20
CA THR A 9 15.60 4.67 -1.98
C THR A 9 16.44 5.90 -1.72
N ILE A 10 16.38 6.41 -0.48
CA ILE A 10 17.11 7.60 -0.04
C ILE A 10 18.29 7.12 0.80
N GLY A 11 19.51 7.52 0.38
CA GLY A 11 20.75 7.04 0.98
C GLY A 11 21.05 5.57 0.66
N ASP A 12 21.80 4.91 1.54
CA ASP A 12 22.22 3.53 1.35
C ASP A 12 21.17 2.58 1.96
N TYR A 13 20.14 2.29 1.16
CA TYR A 13 19.10 1.34 1.51
C TYR A 13 19.09 0.17 0.53
N ASN A 14 19.09 -1.07 1.05
CA ASN A 14 19.10 -2.27 0.24
C ASN A 14 17.67 -2.71 -0.12
N ILE A 15 17.37 -2.82 -1.42
CA ILE A 15 16.10 -3.31 -1.96
C ILE A 15 16.30 -4.50 -2.91
N SER A 16 17.30 -5.33 -2.64
CA SER A 16 17.63 -6.48 -3.51
C SER A 16 16.46 -7.46 -3.67
N ILE A 17 15.67 -7.68 -2.62
CA ILE A 17 14.48 -8.54 -2.66
C ILE A 17 13.47 -8.00 -3.67
N LEU A 18 13.18 -6.70 -3.62
CA LEU A 18 12.28 -6.02 -4.55
C LEU A 18 12.79 -6.09 -5.99
N LYS A 19 14.06 -5.72 -6.22
CA LYS A 19 14.67 -5.75 -7.54
C LYS A 19 14.67 -7.14 -8.15
N ASN A 20 14.92 -8.18 -7.35
CA ASN A 20 14.88 -9.56 -7.81
C ASN A 20 13.46 -10.00 -8.16
N TYR A 21 12.46 -9.61 -7.37
CA TYR A 21 11.07 -9.97 -7.63
C TYR A 21 10.50 -9.31 -8.89
N PHE A 22 10.78 -8.03 -9.10
CA PHE A 22 10.30 -7.26 -10.26
C PHE A 22 11.34 -7.14 -11.38
N LYS A 23 12.27 -8.08 -11.45
CA LYS A 23 13.28 -8.09 -12.49
C LYS A 23 12.62 -8.08 -13.88
N ASP A 24 13.17 -7.25 -14.76
CA ASP A 24 12.71 -7.08 -16.14
C ASP A 24 11.23 -6.60 -16.28
N ASN A 25 10.67 -5.99 -15.24
CA ASN A 25 9.33 -5.45 -15.26
C ASN A 25 9.33 -3.96 -15.62
N GLU A 26 8.71 -3.62 -16.76
CA GLU A 26 8.72 -2.26 -17.32
C GLU A 26 7.80 -1.27 -16.59
N ASN A 27 6.85 -1.77 -15.78
CA ASN A 27 5.88 -0.95 -15.06
C ASN A 27 6.40 -0.46 -13.72
N ILE A 28 7.57 -0.92 -13.27
CA ILE A 28 8.19 -0.48 -12.01
C ILE A 28 9.62 0.03 -12.26
N GLU A 29 9.93 1.17 -11.67
CA GLU A 29 11.24 1.83 -11.79
C GLU A 29 11.89 1.94 -10.39
N PHE A 30 13.16 1.55 -10.30
CA PHE A 30 13.93 1.63 -9.06
C PHE A 30 14.98 2.73 -9.16
N LEU A 31 14.84 3.73 -8.30
CA LEU A 31 15.69 4.92 -8.26
C LEU A 31 16.45 4.97 -6.94
N LYS A 32 17.66 5.50 -6.98
CA LYS A 32 18.46 5.79 -5.78
C LYS A 32 18.74 7.27 -5.74
N LEU A 33 18.47 7.91 -4.61
CA LEU A 33 18.76 9.31 -4.34
C LEU A 33 19.81 9.40 -3.23
N ALA A 34 20.91 10.05 -3.49
CA ALA A 34 21.91 10.35 -2.46
C ALA A 34 21.38 11.42 -1.50
N LEU A 35 21.94 11.51 -0.30
CA LEU A 35 21.46 12.45 0.74
C LEU A 35 21.67 13.92 0.36
N ASP A 36 22.72 14.19 -0.40
CA ASP A 36 23.10 15.52 -0.89
C ASP A 36 22.51 15.86 -2.27
N GLU A 37 21.79 14.92 -2.89
CA GLU A 37 21.14 15.09 -4.20
C GLU A 37 19.74 15.66 -4.08
N SER A 38 19.36 16.55 -5.01
CA SER A 38 17.96 16.96 -5.22
C SER A 38 17.19 15.89 -6.00
N ILE A 39 15.88 15.75 -5.71
CA ILE A 39 14.99 14.87 -6.47
C ILE A 39 14.95 15.22 -7.97
N GLU A 40 15.21 16.47 -8.31
CA GLU A 40 15.23 16.97 -9.69
C GLU A 40 16.41 16.39 -10.51
N ASN A 41 17.44 15.91 -9.82
CA ASN A 41 18.60 15.28 -10.45
C ASN A 41 18.36 13.80 -10.79
N LEU A 42 17.26 13.20 -10.33
CA LEU A 42 16.91 11.86 -10.73
C LEU A 42 16.62 11.83 -12.23
N ASN A 43 17.32 10.95 -12.95
CA ASN A 43 17.16 10.77 -14.39
C ASN A 43 15.83 10.03 -14.69
N THR A 44 14.71 10.63 -14.30
CA THR A 44 13.37 10.11 -14.53
C THR A 44 12.37 11.24 -14.72
N ASN A 45 11.34 10.97 -15.54
CA ASN A 45 10.20 11.87 -15.67
C ASN A 45 9.09 11.41 -14.72
N PHE A 46 8.71 12.26 -13.80
CA PHE A 46 7.55 12.02 -12.94
C PHE A 46 6.26 12.45 -13.64
N SER A 47 5.28 11.57 -13.61
CA SER A 47 3.91 11.83 -14.05
C SER A 47 2.97 11.92 -12.86
N LYS A 48 1.94 12.77 -12.93
CA LYS A 48 0.88 12.80 -11.91
C LYS A 48 0.19 11.45 -11.72
N ARG A 49 0.26 10.57 -12.71
CA ARG A 49 -0.29 9.20 -12.66
C ARG A 49 0.64 8.20 -11.97
N ASP A 50 1.88 8.58 -11.67
CA ASP A 50 2.80 7.68 -10.97
C ASP A 50 2.37 7.50 -9.51
N VAL A 51 2.68 6.32 -8.96
CA VAL A 51 2.60 6.03 -7.53
C VAL A 51 4.03 5.77 -7.04
N VAL A 52 4.48 6.57 -6.08
CA VAL A 52 5.88 6.58 -5.64
C VAL A 52 6.00 6.01 -4.23
N PHE A 53 6.79 4.98 -4.10
CA PHE A 53 7.18 4.41 -2.81
C PHE A 53 8.51 4.99 -2.37
N LEU A 54 8.52 5.64 -1.23
CA LEU A 54 9.72 6.21 -0.62
C LEU A 54 10.26 5.26 0.45
N ARG A 55 11.55 5.01 0.43
CA ARG A 55 12.19 4.17 1.43
C ARG A 55 13.52 4.76 1.89
N THR A 56 13.72 4.82 3.21
CA THR A 56 14.94 5.35 3.82
C THR A 56 15.24 4.66 5.16
N ASN A 57 16.44 4.87 5.67
CA ASN A 57 16.78 4.59 7.06
C ASN A 57 16.24 5.71 7.97
N THR A 58 16.00 5.39 9.22
CA THR A 58 15.46 6.31 10.24
C THR A 58 16.22 7.62 10.35
N GLU A 59 17.55 7.58 10.19
CA GLU A 59 18.45 8.72 10.29
C GLU A 59 18.24 9.77 9.17
N ASN A 60 17.59 9.40 8.08
CA ASN A 60 17.44 10.23 6.90
C ASN A 60 16.00 10.75 6.73
N LEU A 61 15.27 10.92 7.84
CA LEU A 61 13.87 11.35 7.82
C LEU A 61 13.69 12.73 7.17
N GLU A 62 14.58 13.68 7.47
CA GLU A 62 14.52 15.03 6.89
C GLU A 62 14.54 14.99 5.36
N LYS A 63 15.40 14.13 4.79
CA LYS A 63 15.47 13.97 3.32
C LYS A 63 14.23 13.31 2.76
N LEU A 64 13.64 12.36 3.47
CA LEU A 64 12.37 11.75 3.06
C LEU A 64 11.24 12.78 3.03
N LEU A 65 11.16 13.66 4.03
CA LEU A 65 10.18 14.74 4.09
C LEU A 65 10.36 15.75 2.95
N GLU A 66 11.60 16.15 2.65
CA GLU A 66 11.93 17.03 1.52
C GLU A 66 11.43 16.42 0.19
N VAL A 67 11.77 15.15 -0.06
CA VAL A 67 11.37 14.43 -1.27
C VAL A 67 9.84 14.25 -1.34
N GLY A 68 9.23 13.89 -0.23
CA GLY A 68 7.78 13.72 -0.13
C GLY A 68 7.03 15.01 -0.46
N LYS A 69 7.47 16.12 0.12
CA LYS A 69 6.91 17.46 -0.15
C LYS A 69 7.02 17.83 -1.63
N ALA A 70 8.20 17.68 -2.22
CA ALA A 70 8.44 18.02 -3.62
C ALA A 70 7.57 17.16 -4.58
N LEU A 71 7.31 15.90 -4.24
CA LEU A 71 6.41 15.05 -5.02
C LEU A 71 4.94 15.41 -4.81
N LYS A 72 4.54 15.72 -3.57
CA LYS A 72 3.16 16.12 -3.24
C LYS A 72 2.77 17.43 -3.93
N GLU A 73 3.69 18.41 -4.02
CA GLU A 73 3.50 19.66 -4.78
C GLU A 73 3.28 19.41 -6.28
N LYS A 74 3.79 18.30 -6.81
CA LYS A 74 3.55 17.83 -8.19
C LYS A 74 2.30 16.95 -8.31
N GLU A 75 1.49 16.83 -7.25
CA GLU A 75 0.30 15.98 -7.15
C GLU A 75 0.58 14.48 -7.37
N ILE A 76 1.77 14.01 -7.03
CA ILE A 76 2.19 12.62 -7.14
C ILE A 76 1.89 11.91 -5.82
N ILE A 77 1.24 10.76 -5.90
CA ILE A 77 0.92 9.96 -4.70
C ILE A 77 2.18 9.29 -4.17
N THR A 78 2.44 9.52 -2.89
CA THR A 78 3.61 8.99 -2.18
C THR A 78 3.20 8.07 -1.04
N LEU A 79 3.90 6.94 -0.92
CA LEU A 79 3.74 5.98 0.16
C LEU A 79 5.08 5.73 0.84
N THR A 80 5.06 5.49 2.15
CA THR A 80 6.26 5.10 2.88
C THR A 80 5.96 4.07 3.96
N VAL A 81 6.96 3.25 4.27
CA VAL A 81 6.95 2.32 5.41
C VAL A 81 8.05 2.75 6.37
N LEU A 82 7.69 3.10 7.61
CA LEU A 82 8.59 3.59 8.63
C LEU A 82 8.37 2.87 9.96
N GLU A 83 9.36 2.88 10.85
CA GLU A 83 9.19 2.40 12.21
C GLU A 83 8.07 3.18 12.93
N GLU A 84 7.18 2.48 13.64
CA GLU A 84 6.05 3.06 14.38
C GLU A 84 6.48 4.23 15.28
N LYS A 85 7.59 4.08 16.01
CA LYS A 85 8.11 5.13 16.87
C LYS A 85 8.37 6.43 16.10
N ILE A 86 9.01 6.33 14.93
CA ILE A 86 9.32 7.50 14.09
C ILE A 86 8.05 8.17 13.60
N VAL A 87 7.07 7.35 13.19
CA VAL A 87 5.78 7.87 12.71
C VAL A 87 5.06 8.62 13.82
N MET A 88 5.02 8.08 15.05
CA MET A 88 4.33 8.72 16.17
C MET A 88 5.01 10.01 16.63
N GLU A 89 6.35 10.05 16.63
CA GLU A 89 7.13 11.24 16.99
C GLU A 89 7.03 12.37 15.95
N ASN A 90 6.72 12.04 14.67
CA ASN A 90 6.73 12.99 13.55
C ASN A 90 5.39 13.00 12.78
N LYS A 91 4.30 12.60 13.42
CA LYS A 91 3.01 12.34 12.77
C LYS A 91 2.55 13.51 11.89
N GLU A 92 2.47 14.71 12.46
CA GLU A 92 1.92 15.88 11.76
C GLU A 92 2.68 16.20 10.48
N VAL A 93 4.00 16.31 10.55
CA VAL A 93 4.82 16.64 9.39
C VAL A 93 4.85 15.53 8.34
N LEU A 94 4.78 14.28 8.76
CA LEU A 94 4.66 13.14 7.84
C LEU A 94 3.34 13.17 7.08
N GLU A 95 2.21 13.38 7.76
CA GLU A 95 0.88 13.45 7.14
C GLU A 95 0.72 14.67 6.22
N GLU A 96 1.45 15.76 6.48
CA GLU A 96 1.50 16.91 5.59
C GLU A 96 2.28 16.64 4.29
N THR A 97 3.28 15.77 4.34
CA THR A 97 4.23 15.56 3.24
C THR A 97 4.03 14.26 2.47
N ILE A 98 3.48 13.21 3.10
CA ILE A 98 3.31 11.88 2.53
C ILE A 98 1.81 11.52 2.50
N ASN A 99 1.33 10.94 1.40
CA ASN A 99 -0.08 10.60 1.25
C ASN A 99 -0.50 9.38 2.10
N ALA A 100 0.32 8.31 2.13
CA ALA A 100 0.02 7.11 2.90
C ALA A 100 1.25 6.60 3.65
N ILE A 101 1.13 6.43 4.95
CA ILE A 101 2.22 6.08 5.85
C ILE A 101 1.87 4.77 6.54
N PHE A 102 2.74 3.78 6.40
CA PHE A 102 2.57 2.45 6.97
C PHE A 102 3.55 2.23 8.12
N PRO A 103 3.12 2.39 9.37
CA PRO A 103 3.97 2.19 10.53
C PRO A 103 4.22 0.70 10.77
N VAL A 104 5.46 0.33 11.03
CA VAL A 104 5.88 -1.05 11.32
C VAL A 104 6.62 -1.14 12.64
N ASN A 105 6.56 -2.30 13.29
CA ASN A 105 7.38 -2.54 14.45
C ASN A 105 8.84 -2.80 14.00
N LYS A 106 9.82 -2.31 14.76
CA LYS A 106 11.25 -2.51 14.47
C LYS A 106 11.68 -3.99 14.33
N LYS A 107 10.92 -4.92 14.91
CA LYS A 107 11.20 -6.36 14.88
C LYS A 107 10.63 -7.05 13.63
N ASP A 108 9.78 -6.36 12.88
CA ASP A 108 9.15 -6.93 11.71
C ASP A 108 10.13 -7.00 10.53
N ASP A 109 9.91 -7.91 9.62
CA ASP A 109 10.64 -7.99 8.36
C ASP A 109 10.13 -6.92 7.39
N ILE A 110 10.64 -5.71 7.57
CA ILE A 110 10.21 -4.52 6.84
C ILE A 110 10.34 -4.70 5.33
N GLU A 111 11.37 -5.40 4.86
CA GLU A 111 11.61 -5.63 3.43
C GLU A 111 10.51 -6.47 2.80
N ASN A 112 10.14 -7.57 3.45
CA ASN A 112 9.05 -8.41 2.97
C ASN A 112 7.69 -7.71 3.06
N LEU A 113 7.44 -6.93 4.12
CA LEU A 113 6.21 -6.16 4.25
C LEU A 113 6.11 -5.06 3.16
N PHE A 114 7.21 -4.40 2.88
CA PHE A 114 7.29 -3.41 1.81
C PHE A 114 7.07 -4.03 0.43
N LEU A 115 7.66 -5.21 0.18
CA LEU A 115 7.41 -5.99 -1.04
C LEU A 115 5.92 -6.37 -1.18
N GLU A 116 5.27 -6.81 -0.12
CA GLU A 116 3.85 -7.20 -0.16
C GLU A 116 2.94 -6.01 -0.47
N LEU A 117 3.22 -4.85 0.12
CA LEU A 117 2.49 -3.62 -0.17
C LEU A 117 2.64 -3.23 -1.65
N ILE A 118 3.86 -3.24 -2.18
CA ILE A 118 4.12 -2.93 -3.59
C ILE A 118 3.43 -3.95 -4.50
N LYS A 119 3.49 -5.25 -4.17
CA LYS A 119 2.80 -6.30 -4.92
C LYS A 119 1.30 -6.08 -5.00
N MET A 120 0.65 -5.71 -3.89
CA MET A 120 -0.77 -5.44 -3.88
C MET A 120 -1.12 -4.31 -4.86
N ILE A 121 -0.45 -3.17 -4.76
CA ILE A 121 -0.68 -2.01 -5.63
C ILE A 121 -0.35 -2.36 -7.09
N TYR A 122 0.77 -3.05 -7.33
CA TYR A 122 1.15 -3.51 -8.66
C TYR A 122 0.08 -4.40 -9.30
N ASN A 123 -0.40 -5.41 -8.55
CA ASN A 123 -1.41 -6.33 -9.05
C ASN A 123 -2.72 -5.63 -9.39
N ILE A 124 -3.14 -4.66 -8.58
CA ILE A 124 -4.37 -3.89 -8.83
C ILE A 124 -4.27 -3.09 -10.13
N ILE A 125 -3.12 -2.42 -10.38
CA ILE A 125 -2.98 -1.45 -11.47
C ILE A 125 -2.58 -2.13 -12.79
N PHE A 126 -1.68 -3.13 -12.76
CA PHE A 126 -1.04 -3.64 -13.98
C PHE A 126 -1.41 -5.07 -14.34
N GLU A 127 -1.88 -5.87 -13.38
CA GLU A 127 -2.30 -7.22 -13.69
C GLU A 127 -3.76 -7.24 -14.19
N ARG A 128 -4.04 -8.20 -15.08
CA ARG A 128 -5.41 -8.39 -15.55
C ARG A 128 -6.26 -9.00 -14.45
N CYS A 129 -7.22 -8.23 -13.98
CA CYS A 129 -8.19 -8.64 -12.96
C CYS A 129 -9.56 -8.91 -13.58
N TYR A 130 -10.37 -9.70 -12.90
CA TYR A 130 -11.79 -9.91 -13.25
C TYR A 130 -12.61 -8.66 -12.93
N ILE A 131 -12.31 -8.03 -11.80
CA ILE A 131 -12.75 -6.67 -11.46
C ILE A 131 -11.50 -5.81 -11.45
N ASN A 132 -11.38 -4.95 -12.46
CA ASN A 132 -10.24 -4.05 -12.63
C ASN A 132 -10.51 -2.72 -11.93
N LEU A 133 -9.48 -2.19 -11.32
CA LEU A 133 -9.39 -0.80 -10.89
C LEU A 133 -8.30 -0.11 -11.73
N ASP A 134 -8.50 1.15 -12.03
CA ASP A 134 -7.45 1.91 -12.69
C ASP A 134 -6.52 2.62 -11.68
N VAL A 135 -5.50 3.28 -12.20
CA VAL A 135 -4.54 3.97 -11.34
C VAL A 135 -5.18 5.15 -10.60
N GLU A 136 -6.19 5.81 -11.17
CA GLU A 136 -6.85 6.95 -10.52
C GLU A 136 -7.74 6.48 -9.35
N ASP A 137 -8.34 5.28 -9.46
CA ASP A 137 -9.05 4.63 -8.35
C ASP A 137 -8.10 4.43 -7.16
N VAL A 138 -6.94 3.81 -7.41
CA VAL A 138 -5.92 3.58 -6.37
C VAL A 138 -5.43 4.91 -5.78
N ARG A 139 -5.18 5.91 -6.63
CA ARG A 139 -4.72 7.23 -6.20
C ARG A 139 -5.75 7.94 -5.32
N SER A 140 -7.04 7.85 -5.67
CA SER A 140 -8.13 8.44 -4.88
C SER A 140 -8.22 7.83 -3.49
N MET A 141 -7.92 6.52 -3.37
CA MET A 141 -7.92 5.79 -2.12
C MET A 141 -6.71 6.10 -1.23
N LEU A 142 -5.57 6.43 -1.83
CA LEU A 142 -4.31 6.67 -1.11
C LEU A 142 -4.03 8.15 -0.83
N ARG A 143 -4.71 9.06 -1.54
CA ARG A 143 -4.52 10.50 -1.37
C ARG A 143 -4.91 10.92 0.05
N ASP A 144 -3.97 11.58 0.73
CA ASP A 144 -4.12 12.14 2.07
C ASP A 144 -4.66 11.14 3.12
N SER A 145 -4.33 9.85 2.94
CA SER A 145 -4.73 8.77 3.86
C SER A 145 -4.03 8.83 5.21
N GLY A 146 -2.93 9.59 5.33
CA GLY A 146 -2.17 9.69 6.58
C GLY A 146 -1.64 8.34 7.06
N ILE A 147 -1.81 8.05 8.36
CA ILE A 147 -1.47 6.73 8.90
C ILE A 147 -2.45 5.70 8.33
N THR A 148 -1.88 4.73 7.62
CA THR A 148 -2.63 3.78 6.78
C THR A 148 -2.43 2.36 7.29
N ILE A 149 -3.52 1.60 7.31
CA ILE A 149 -3.57 0.21 7.74
C ILE A 149 -3.39 -0.69 6.53
N PHE A 150 -2.56 -1.71 6.67
CA PHE A 150 -2.49 -2.82 5.73
C PHE A 150 -2.87 -4.10 6.46
N GLY A 151 -3.77 -4.87 5.88
CA GLY A 151 -4.18 -6.14 6.44
C GLY A 151 -4.20 -7.25 5.40
N ARG A 152 -4.20 -8.50 5.91
CA ARG A 152 -4.21 -9.73 5.09
C ARG A 152 -5.15 -10.76 5.68
N LEU A 153 -5.69 -11.59 4.79
CA LEU A 153 -6.51 -12.73 5.14
C LEU A 153 -6.26 -13.86 4.12
N ASN A 154 -5.95 -15.05 4.60
CA ASN A 154 -5.77 -16.25 3.78
C ASN A 154 -6.92 -17.23 4.03
N MET A 155 -7.55 -17.71 2.97
CA MET A 155 -8.74 -18.54 3.02
C MET A 155 -8.53 -19.86 2.29
N ASN A 156 -8.63 -20.97 3.02
CA ASN A 156 -8.46 -22.32 2.47
C ASN A 156 -9.77 -22.99 2.06
N LYS A 157 -10.90 -22.50 2.57
CA LYS A 157 -12.25 -23.03 2.34
C LYS A 157 -13.28 -21.90 2.30
N THR A 158 -14.53 -22.21 2.04
CA THR A 158 -15.65 -21.27 2.22
C THR A 158 -15.64 -20.72 3.65
N ILE A 159 -15.84 -19.42 3.79
CA ILE A 159 -15.63 -18.69 5.03
C ILE A 159 -16.91 -18.14 5.62
N SER A 160 -16.93 -18.02 6.95
CA SER A 160 -17.91 -17.25 7.70
C SER A 160 -17.33 -15.93 8.15
N GLU A 161 -18.18 -15.01 8.61
CA GLU A 161 -17.75 -13.75 9.23
C GLU A 161 -16.78 -13.98 10.41
N GLU A 162 -17.07 -14.98 11.26
CA GLU A 162 -16.19 -15.34 12.37
C GLU A 162 -14.81 -15.83 11.91
N ASP A 163 -14.76 -16.60 10.81
CA ASP A 163 -13.50 -17.05 10.22
C ASP A 163 -12.69 -15.87 9.69
N ILE A 164 -13.34 -14.87 9.08
CA ILE A 164 -12.69 -13.66 8.60
C ILE A 164 -12.05 -12.93 9.76
N ILE A 165 -12.84 -12.55 10.78
CA ILE A 165 -12.37 -11.79 11.95
C ILE A 165 -11.19 -12.50 12.63
N LYS A 166 -11.29 -13.82 12.81
CA LYS A 166 -10.27 -14.63 13.49
C LYS A 166 -8.94 -14.70 12.71
N ASN A 167 -9.02 -14.66 11.38
CA ASN A 167 -7.85 -14.89 10.53
C ASN A 167 -7.28 -13.60 9.90
N ILE A 168 -7.87 -12.43 10.16
CA ILE A 168 -7.28 -11.15 9.76
C ILE A 168 -5.93 -10.99 10.45
N SER A 169 -4.93 -10.63 9.66
CA SER A 169 -3.59 -10.30 10.12
C SER A 169 -3.28 -8.85 9.76
N TYR A 170 -2.81 -8.09 10.73
CA TYR A 170 -2.38 -6.71 10.58
C TYR A 170 -0.85 -6.64 10.74
N PRO A 171 -0.08 -6.75 9.66
CA PRO A 171 1.39 -6.70 9.74
C PRO A 171 1.92 -5.31 10.07
N PHE A 172 1.13 -4.26 9.81
CA PHE A 172 1.45 -2.88 10.12
C PHE A 172 0.63 -2.38 11.32
N TYR A 173 1.07 -1.29 11.92
CA TYR A 173 0.32 -0.58 12.96
C TYR A 173 -0.53 0.54 12.30
N PRO A 174 -1.73 0.89 12.79
CA PRO A 174 -2.50 0.25 13.86
C PRO A 174 -3.05 -1.12 13.45
N LYS A 175 -3.30 -1.98 14.45
CA LYS A 175 -3.74 -3.37 14.22
C LYS A 175 -5.27 -3.52 14.31
N ASN A 176 -5.99 -2.56 13.79
CA ASN A 176 -7.45 -2.57 13.72
C ASN A 176 -7.92 -1.56 12.66
N LEU A 177 -9.17 -1.69 12.21
CA LEU A 177 -9.78 -0.83 11.19
C LEU A 177 -10.56 0.35 11.76
N LYS A 178 -10.56 0.52 13.07
CA LYS A 178 -11.35 1.55 13.72
C LYS A 178 -11.01 2.94 13.16
N ASP A 179 -12.05 3.73 12.94
CA ASP A 179 -11.98 5.09 12.40
C ASP A 179 -11.49 5.20 10.94
N SER A 180 -11.31 4.07 10.23
CA SER A 180 -11.00 4.08 8.80
C SER A 180 -12.20 4.59 8.00
N LYS A 181 -11.95 5.42 6.98
CA LYS A 181 -12.96 6.00 6.11
C LYS A 181 -13.00 5.37 4.72
N LYS A 182 -11.87 4.90 4.22
CA LYS A 182 -11.74 4.26 2.91
C LYS A 182 -11.12 2.88 3.02
N LEU A 183 -11.53 1.97 2.13
CA LEU A 183 -11.07 0.59 2.09
C LEU A 183 -10.79 0.17 0.65
N LEU A 184 -9.54 -0.16 0.36
CA LEU A 184 -9.10 -0.76 -0.90
C LEU A 184 -8.83 -2.25 -0.66
N VAL A 185 -9.58 -3.12 -1.33
CA VAL A 185 -9.47 -4.58 -1.19
C VAL A 185 -8.96 -5.21 -2.48
N PHE A 186 -7.97 -6.06 -2.38
CA PHE A 186 -7.49 -6.92 -3.46
C PHE A 186 -7.65 -8.39 -3.09
N LEU A 187 -8.33 -9.14 -3.93
CA LEU A 187 -8.51 -10.58 -3.80
C LEU A 187 -7.80 -11.31 -4.94
N ALA A 188 -6.88 -12.19 -4.59
CA ALA A 188 -6.38 -13.21 -5.49
C ALA A 188 -7.11 -14.53 -5.18
N THR A 189 -7.75 -15.14 -6.18
CA THR A 189 -8.65 -16.28 -5.98
C THR A 189 -8.37 -17.42 -6.95
N LEU A 190 -8.62 -18.66 -6.50
CA LEU A 190 -8.71 -19.81 -7.39
C LEU A 190 -10.08 -19.87 -8.06
N GLU A 191 -10.19 -20.71 -9.08
CA GLU A 191 -11.45 -21.05 -9.72
C GLU A 191 -12.47 -21.58 -8.70
N GLY A 192 -13.74 -21.18 -8.86
CA GLY A 192 -14.82 -21.55 -7.92
C GLY A 192 -15.01 -20.59 -6.73
N PHE A 193 -14.26 -19.50 -6.67
CA PHE A 193 -14.58 -18.38 -5.77
C PHE A 193 -15.81 -17.63 -6.31
N VAL A 194 -16.74 -17.27 -5.44
CA VAL A 194 -17.97 -16.56 -5.81
C VAL A 194 -17.99 -15.13 -5.25
N LEU A 195 -18.61 -14.22 -5.98
CA LEU A 195 -18.64 -12.79 -5.62
C LEU A 195 -19.23 -12.53 -4.24
N THR A 196 -20.21 -13.32 -3.82
CA THR A 196 -20.82 -13.20 -2.48
C THR A 196 -19.84 -13.44 -1.33
N GLU A 197 -18.76 -14.20 -1.57
CA GLU A 197 -17.68 -14.34 -0.59
C GLU A 197 -16.82 -13.07 -0.51
N GLY A 198 -16.62 -12.41 -1.64
CA GLY A 198 -15.96 -11.10 -1.70
C GLY A 198 -16.78 -10.02 -0.99
N GLU A 199 -18.09 -10.01 -1.18
CA GLU A 199 -19.03 -9.14 -0.46
C GLU A 199 -18.96 -9.40 1.05
N LEU A 200 -19.01 -10.66 1.48
CA LEU A 200 -18.89 -11.03 2.90
C LEU A 200 -17.60 -10.51 3.53
N ILE A 201 -16.46 -10.63 2.82
CA ILE A 201 -15.17 -10.11 3.30
C ILE A 201 -15.26 -8.60 3.47
N THR A 202 -15.76 -7.90 2.47
CA THR A 202 -15.84 -6.44 2.44
C THR A 202 -16.76 -5.91 3.54
N ASP A 203 -17.92 -6.53 3.71
CA ASP A 203 -18.90 -6.18 4.74
C ASP A 203 -18.35 -6.45 6.14
N THR A 204 -17.64 -7.57 6.33
CA THR A 204 -17.00 -7.88 7.61
C THR A 204 -15.93 -6.82 7.95
N LEU A 205 -15.06 -6.47 7.01
CA LEU A 205 -14.05 -5.42 7.21
C LEU A 205 -14.69 -4.06 7.54
N ARG A 206 -15.81 -3.77 6.89
CA ARG A 206 -16.58 -2.56 7.13
C ARG A 206 -17.23 -2.54 8.52
N ASN A 207 -17.73 -3.69 8.99
CA ASN A 207 -18.27 -3.84 10.34
C ASN A 207 -17.18 -3.68 11.41
N GLU A 208 -15.98 -4.26 11.18
CA GLU A 208 -14.82 -4.15 12.06
C GLU A 208 -14.32 -2.70 12.20
N SER A 209 -14.54 -1.84 11.21
CA SER A 209 -14.24 -0.41 11.31
C SER A 209 -15.21 0.38 12.19
N GLY A 210 -16.28 -0.24 12.69
CA GLY A 210 -17.38 0.45 13.34
C GLY A 210 -18.33 1.15 12.36
N LYS A 211 -18.34 0.70 11.10
CA LYS A 211 -19.12 1.26 9.99
C LYS A 211 -18.72 2.69 9.59
N THR A 212 -17.51 3.08 9.89
CA THR A 212 -16.96 4.39 9.51
C THR A 212 -16.46 4.43 8.07
N ILE A 213 -16.26 3.26 7.44
CA ILE A 213 -15.84 3.17 6.04
C ILE A 213 -16.99 3.58 5.12
N GLU A 214 -16.75 4.64 4.36
CA GLU A 214 -17.69 5.25 3.41
C GLU A 214 -17.39 4.78 1.98
N ASP A 215 -16.12 4.75 1.59
CA ASP A 215 -15.66 4.37 0.27
C ASP A 215 -14.98 3.00 0.29
N VAL A 216 -15.44 2.11 -0.59
CA VAL A 216 -14.85 0.79 -0.77
C VAL A 216 -14.54 0.56 -2.24
N LEU A 217 -13.28 0.30 -2.55
CA LEU A 217 -12.84 -0.18 -3.85
C LEU A 217 -12.34 -1.62 -3.75
N PHE A 218 -12.66 -2.40 -4.75
CA PHE A 218 -12.50 -3.82 -4.71
C PHE A 218 -12.00 -4.36 -6.05
N SER A 219 -10.91 -5.13 -6.02
CA SER A 219 -10.33 -5.78 -7.20
C SER A 219 -10.21 -7.28 -6.98
N ILE A 220 -10.52 -8.06 -8.01
CA ILE A 220 -10.39 -9.53 -7.99
C ILE A 220 -9.52 -9.98 -9.16
N ARG A 221 -8.49 -10.76 -8.84
CA ARG A 221 -7.70 -11.50 -9.80
C ARG A 221 -7.91 -13.00 -9.65
N MET A 222 -8.23 -13.70 -10.73
CA MET A 222 -8.22 -15.14 -10.78
C MET A 222 -6.84 -15.66 -11.18
N GLY A 223 -6.31 -16.64 -10.46
CA GLY A 223 -5.00 -17.24 -10.73
C GLY A 223 -4.95 -18.71 -10.35
N ASN A 224 -4.09 -19.47 -11.03
CA ASN A 224 -4.04 -20.93 -10.84
C ASN A 224 -2.92 -21.36 -9.86
N ASN A 225 -2.09 -20.44 -9.37
CA ASN A 225 -0.89 -20.74 -8.59
C ASN A 225 -0.96 -20.22 -7.14
N LEU A 226 -2.16 -20.09 -6.58
CA LEU A 226 -2.32 -19.68 -5.17
C LEU A 226 -2.14 -20.89 -4.25
N LYS A 227 -1.56 -20.65 -3.06
CA LYS A 227 -1.46 -21.66 -2.00
C LYS A 227 -2.78 -21.87 -1.28
N ASN A 228 -3.60 -20.85 -1.24
CA ASN A 228 -4.90 -20.83 -0.59
C ASN A 228 -5.99 -20.69 -1.66
N ARG A 229 -7.24 -21.05 -1.31
CA ARG A 229 -8.40 -20.85 -2.18
C ARG A 229 -8.61 -19.38 -2.54
N ALA A 230 -8.36 -18.50 -1.59
CA ALA A 230 -8.27 -17.08 -1.82
C ALA A 230 -7.29 -16.41 -0.83
N GLU A 231 -6.63 -15.35 -1.31
CA GLU A 231 -5.72 -14.50 -0.55
C GLU A 231 -6.21 -13.06 -0.68
N CYS A 232 -6.58 -12.46 0.45
CA CYS A 232 -7.03 -11.08 0.52
C CYS A 232 -5.92 -10.21 1.09
N SER A 233 -5.68 -9.07 0.45
CA SER A 233 -4.91 -7.96 1.01
C SER A 233 -5.78 -6.71 0.97
N PHE A 234 -5.69 -5.86 1.97
CA PHE A 234 -6.46 -4.62 2.01
C PHE A 234 -5.66 -3.47 2.61
N ILE A 235 -6.02 -2.27 2.18
CA ILE A 235 -5.51 -1.01 2.69
C ILE A 235 -6.69 -0.19 3.19
N ALA A 236 -6.58 0.36 4.40
CA ALA A 236 -7.59 1.25 4.94
C ALA A 236 -6.93 2.52 5.49
N GLY A 237 -7.47 3.67 5.13
CA GLY A 237 -6.95 4.98 5.51
C GLY A 237 -7.89 5.73 6.46
N VAL A 238 -7.28 6.46 7.40
CA VAL A 238 -7.97 7.40 8.27
C VAL A 238 -7.76 8.80 7.67
N PHE A 239 -8.78 9.35 7.04
CA PHE A 239 -8.71 10.68 6.45
C PHE A 239 -8.83 11.77 7.52
N LYS A 240 -8.04 12.84 7.37
CA LYS A 240 -8.36 14.10 8.03
C LYS A 240 -9.61 14.68 7.35
N GLU A 241 -10.65 14.97 8.12
CA GLU A 241 -11.72 15.87 7.68
C GLU A 241 -11.07 17.24 7.44
N GLU A 242 -11.36 17.85 6.28
CA GLU A 242 -10.98 19.22 5.97
C GLU A 242 -11.69 20.21 6.91
#